data_b9e74376018b8ba81db57134bdf8ae31
#
_entry.id   b9e74376018b8ba81db57134bdf8ae31
#
_cell.length_a   1.000
_cell.length_b   1.000
_cell.length_c   1.000
_cell.angle_alpha   90.00
_cell.angle_beta   90.00
_cell.angle_gamma   90.00
#
_symmetry.space_group_name_H-M   'P 1'
#
loop_
_entity.id
_entity.type
_entity.pdbx_description
1 polymer ?
#
loop_
_entity_poly.entity_id
_entity_poly.type
_entity_poly.pdbx_seq_one_letter_code
_entity_poly.pdbx_strand_id
1 'polypeptide(L)'
;MMLTGKMNPPNDNPRNVKRFSTAVTACVFALTLGAVMVLSTPSVDAAGQVIGGYTAGNQALGDGSVVVSGGKDKAVNLAEGENSVVLGGTKNMAEGPYTAIVGGFQNIVHEEIQNGAILGGTKNQIEAVGTLVGNYATISGGEDNIAYGESSSISGGNSNGTYGLHSSIAGGRGNNAAGEIGSVIGGSQNNADGKGSTLAGGLGNTGVGMWSSVFGGSKNEAVGTGASILGGGGREFTGRKFVTHKNIANGEYSTIVGSRDAMTVGNGSAVVGGSNGLTLGLASTSVGGGFTGTKAENSLALGHKAGTTVKYGTAIGYESVATEEGTIAFGHDAGDVSGYTVKYPDKEITTHLGYKKTVPDYDKEPTVTPTTYTDAKYNRLVKVADGVDAHDAATVGQLESAISQVQSVGSNLETTVNKATASSYALAALQPNFSEGETGLGVAVGFGHYHGKTATALGAYYRPSRNVQFNVGTVVGNGNQGFNGGLSFKVGPESKSNTTSTDERIAQLEKRIQEVERSKK
;
A
#
# COMPACT_ATOMS: atom_id res chain seq x y z
N MET A 1 -3.61 22.11 -16.19
CA MET A 1 -3.66 23.43 -15.56
C MET A 1 -3.01 23.30 -14.19
N MET A 2 -1.69 23.48 -14.14
CA MET A 2 -0.88 23.32 -12.93
C MET A 2 -1.03 24.55 -12.05
N LEU A 3 -1.52 24.37 -10.84
CA LEU A 3 -1.47 25.37 -9.78
C LEU A 3 -0.25 25.07 -8.89
N THR A 4 0.84 25.73 -9.16
CA THR A 4 2.01 25.79 -8.28
C THR A 4 1.72 26.77 -7.15
N GLY A 5 1.14 26.30 -6.05
CA GLY A 5 1.07 27.03 -4.81
C GLY A 5 2.36 26.84 -4.01
N LYS A 6 3.22 27.84 -3.97
CA LYS A 6 4.32 27.91 -3.00
C LYS A 6 3.73 27.98 -1.61
N MET A 7 3.89 26.93 -0.80
CA MET A 7 3.68 27.02 0.65
C MET A 7 4.85 27.82 1.22
N ASN A 8 4.54 28.99 1.78
CA ASN A 8 5.49 29.68 2.65
C ASN A 8 5.68 28.85 3.93
N PRO A 9 6.90 28.75 4.46
CA PRO A 9 7.14 28.13 5.75
C PRO A 9 6.37 28.90 6.84
N PRO A 10 5.89 28.21 7.90
CA PRO A 10 5.22 28.87 9.01
C PRO A 10 6.15 29.92 9.60
N ASN A 11 5.62 31.11 9.78
CA ASN A 11 6.31 32.26 10.35
C ASN A 11 6.52 31.98 11.85
N ASP A 12 7.69 31.48 12.21
CA ASP A 12 8.14 31.33 13.61
C ASP A 12 8.26 32.71 14.23
N ASN A 13 7.15 33.25 14.71
CA ASN A 13 7.14 34.46 15.51
C ASN A 13 7.38 34.09 16.97
N PRO A 14 8.58 34.29 17.51
CA PRO A 14 8.93 33.92 18.89
C PRO A 14 8.10 34.65 19.95
N ARG A 15 7.26 35.60 19.54
CA ARG A 15 6.39 36.36 20.46
C ARG A 15 5.16 35.57 20.95
N ASN A 16 4.73 34.51 20.26
CA ASN A 16 3.56 33.73 20.71
C ASN A 16 3.90 32.66 21.74
N VAL A 17 5.13 32.11 21.74
CA VAL A 17 5.58 31.15 22.74
C VAL A 17 5.73 31.84 24.12
N LYS A 18 6.24 33.09 24.13
CA LYS A 18 6.34 33.87 25.37
C LYS A 18 4.99 34.25 25.99
N ARG A 19 3.91 34.32 25.21
CA ARG A 19 2.58 34.67 25.74
C ARG A 19 1.89 33.51 26.49
N PHE A 20 2.16 32.24 26.13
CA PHE A 20 1.59 31.10 26.85
C PHE A 20 2.32 30.85 28.17
N SER A 21 3.63 30.94 28.20
CA SER A 21 4.43 30.84 29.42
C SER A 21 4.11 31.98 30.40
N THR A 22 3.97 33.20 29.88
CA THR A 22 3.67 34.38 30.73
C THR A 22 2.25 34.33 31.30
N ALA A 23 1.28 33.71 30.63
CA ALA A 23 -0.10 33.60 31.13
C ALA A 23 -0.22 32.60 32.28
N VAL A 24 0.49 31.47 32.25
CA VAL A 24 0.49 30.48 33.35
C VAL A 24 1.26 31.00 34.53
N THR A 25 2.43 31.62 34.32
CA THR A 25 3.21 32.28 35.38
C THR A 25 2.43 33.47 35.97
N ALA A 26 1.71 34.25 35.18
CA ALA A 26 0.88 35.34 35.67
C ALA A 26 -0.34 34.87 36.50
N CYS A 27 -0.94 33.71 36.18
CA CYS A 27 -2.01 33.13 37.00
C CYS A 27 -1.51 32.64 38.35
N VAL A 28 -0.32 32.03 38.43
CA VAL A 28 0.29 31.61 39.71
C VAL A 28 0.68 32.85 40.52
N PHE A 29 1.26 33.86 39.90
CA PHE A 29 1.55 35.13 40.57
C PHE A 29 0.30 35.91 40.98
N ALA A 30 -0.80 35.88 40.19
CA ALA A 30 -2.04 36.55 40.56
C ALA A 30 -2.74 35.87 41.74
N LEU A 31 -2.68 34.54 41.91
CA LEU A 31 -3.22 33.85 43.06
C LEU A 31 -2.35 34.09 44.33
N THR A 32 -1.04 34.16 44.19
CA THR A 32 -0.14 34.47 45.29
C THR A 32 -0.20 35.93 45.74
N LEU A 33 -0.31 36.87 44.76
CA LEU A 33 -0.51 38.30 45.10
C LEU A 33 -1.89 38.60 45.73
N GLY A 34 -2.94 37.87 45.29
CA GLY A 34 -4.29 38.05 45.88
C GLY A 34 -4.37 37.66 47.37
N ALA A 35 -3.61 36.71 47.81
CA ALA A 35 -3.55 36.29 49.19
C ALA A 35 -2.60 37.20 50.03
N VAL A 36 -1.66 37.83 49.42
CA VAL A 36 -0.70 38.74 50.09
C VAL A 36 -1.22 40.17 50.23
N MET A 37 -2.22 40.59 49.45
CA MET A 37 -2.76 41.97 49.50
C MET A 37 -3.57 42.30 50.76
N VAL A 38 -3.75 41.41 51.72
CA VAL A 38 -4.52 41.72 52.97
C VAL A 38 -3.58 42.15 54.13
N LEU A 39 -2.29 42.12 53.93
CA LEU A 39 -1.29 42.45 54.99
C LEU A 39 -0.30 43.51 54.51
N SER A 40 -0.77 44.75 54.27
CA SER A 40 0.11 45.90 54.13
C SER A 40 0.58 46.36 55.49
N THR A 41 1.74 45.99 55.93
CA THR A 41 2.50 46.67 56.95
C THR A 41 3.90 46.99 56.45
N PRO A 42 4.48 48.09 56.90
CA PRO A 42 5.66 48.69 56.30
C PRO A 42 6.94 47.94 56.68
N SER A 43 7.92 47.97 55.77
CA SER A 43 9.31 47.52 55.93
C SER A 43 9.47 46.14 56.59
N VAL A 44 9.39 45.11 55.76
CA VAL A 44 9.89 43.80 56.15
C VAL A 44 11.40 43.83 56.07
N ASP A 45 12.09 43.66 57.22
CA ASP A 45 13.47 43.18 57.23
C ASP A 45 13.52 41.89 56.38
N ALA A 46 14.62 41.59 55.70
CA ALA A 46 14.79 40.48 54.76
C ALA A 46 14.55 39.09 55.35
N ALA A 47 14.12 38.95 56.58
CA ALA A 47 13.85 37.69 57.28
C ALA A 47 12.52 37.04 56.83
N GLY A 48 12.51 35.70 56.68
CA GLY A 48 11.31 34.92 56.30
C GLY A 48 10.19 35.01 57.33
N GLN A 49 8.91 34.86 56.89
CA GLN A 49 7.72 34.98 57.75
C GLN A 49 6.89 33.69 57.81
N VAL A 50 6.51 33.31 59.03
CA VAL A 50 5.53 32.24 59.28
C VAL A 50 4.22 32.86 59.73
N ILE A 51 3.12 32.61 59.01
CA ILE A 51 1.80 33.20 59.21
C ILE A 51 0.77 32.12 59.54
N GLY A 52 -0.02 32.29 60.64
CA GLY A 52 -1.17 31.43 60.95
C GLY A 52 -1.10 30.66 62.27
N GLY A 53 -2.17 29.90 62.64
CA GLY A 53 -2.45 29.39 63.96
C GLY A 53 -1.66 28.18 64.46
N TYR A 54 -0.99 27.41 63.62
CA TYR A 54 -0.10 26.27 63.98
C TYR A 54 1.30 26.53 63.43
N THR A 55 2.07 27.35 64.12
CA THR A 55 3.42 27.74 63.68
C THR A 55 4.51 26.83 64.22
N ALA A 56 4.18 25.92 65.17
CA ALA A 56 5.16 25.05 65.83
C ALA A 56 5.80 24.09 64.84
N GLY A 57 7.06 24.36 64.47
CA GLY A 57 7.85 23.58 63.51
C GLY A 57 7.94 24.07 62.10
N ASN A 58 7.03 24.94 61.62
CA ASN A 58 7.14 25.55 60.29
C ASN A 58 8.30 26.57 60.30
N GLN A 59 9.07 26.62 59.20
CA GLN A 59 10.26 27.47 59.08
C GLN A 59 10.25 28.24 57.76
N ALA A 60 10.44 29.52 57.85
CA ALA A 60 10.70 30.41 56.71
C ALA A 60 12.11 30.98 56.89
N LEU A 61 13.08 30.38 56.18
CA LEU A 61 14.52 30.66 56.39
C LEU A 61 15.11 31.57 55.36
N GLY A 62 14.57 31.56 54.12
CA GLY A 62 15.06 32.40 53.05
C GLY A 62 14.62 33.86 53.21
N ASP A 63 15.43 34.78 52.69
CA ASP A 63 15.08 36.21 52.65
C ASP A 63 13.77 36.42 51.87
N GLY A 64 12.82 37.10 52.48
CA GLY A 64 11.50 37.30 51.90
C GLY A 64 10.60 36.05 51.79
N SER A 65 11.03 34.90 52.32
CA SER A 65 10.25 33.67 52.25
C SER A 65 9.01 33.71 53.18
N VAL A 66 7.96 32.94 52.80
CA VAL A 66 6.70 32.91 53.57
C VAL A 66 6.20 31.49 53.74
N VAL A 67 5.89 31.11 54.97
CA VAL A 67 5.11 29.90 55.28
C VAL A 67 3.78 30.28 55.90
N VAL A 68 2.67 29.93 55.24
CA VAL A 68 1.33 30.03 55.80
C VAL A 68 0.96 28.69 56.43
N SER A 69 0.64 28.68 57.69
CA SER A 69 0.41 27.45 58.44
C SER A 69 -0.74 26.62 57.93
N GLY A 70 -0.51 25.31 57.84
CA GLY A 70 -1.56 24.36 57.50
C GLY A 70 -1.29 23.01 58.13
N GLY A 71 -1.78 22.44 59.02
CA GLY A 71 -1.58 21.10 59.57
C GLY A 71 -1.61 21.06 61.10
N LYS A 72 -2.28 20.05 61.63
CA LYS A 72 -2.46 19.90 63.10
C LYS A 72 -1.33 19.13 63.80
N ASP A 73 -0.42 18.55 63.03
CA ASP A 73 0.62 17.68 63.58
C ASP A 73 2.01 18.31 63.46
N LYS A 74 2.99 17.79 64.20
CA LYS A 74 4.40 18.25 64.26
C LYS A 74 5.17 18.14 62.92
N ALA A 75 4.50 18.20 61.80
CA ALA A 75 5.08 18.06 60.48
C ALA A 75 5.37 19.46 59.88
N VAL A 76 6.63 19.73 59.71
CA VAL A 76 7.20 21.00 59.31
C VAL A 76 6.98 21.27 57.82
N ASN A 77 6.46 22.46 57.46
CA ASN A 77 6.63 23.05 56.15
C ASN A 77 7.86 23.96 56.17
N LEU A 78 8.65 23.95 55.11
CA LEU A 78 9.90 24.71 55.00
C LEU A 78 9.90 25.58 53.76
N ALA A 79 10.18 26.88 53.91
CA ALA A 79 10.48 27.80 52.84
C ALA A 79 11.91 28.33 53.05
N GLU A 80 12.88 27.74 52.34
CA GLU A 80 14.30 27.99 52.53
C GLU A 80 14.89 28.91 51.46
N GLY A 81 14.34 28.84 50.23
CA GLY A 81 14.79 29.68 49.15
C GLY A 81 14.41 31.15 49.30
N GLU A 82 15.22 32.05 48.73
CA GLU A 82 14.93 33.48 48.67
C GLU A 82 13.55 33.72 48.00
N ASN A 83 12.66 34.49 48.62
CA ASN A 83 11.31 34.75 48.18
C ASN A 83 10.48 33.48 47.86
N SER A 84 10.78 32.37 48.52
CA SER A 84 10.01 31.13 48.38
C SER A 84 8.75 31.14 49.24
N VAL A 85 7.72 30.40 48.84
CA VAL A 85 6.41 30.41 49.51
C VAL A 85 5.87 28.99 49.72
N VAL A 86 5.41 28.69 50.95
CA VAL A 86 4.60 27.50 51.24
C VAL A 86 3.28 27.94 51.88
N LEU A 87 2.14 27.82 51.17
CA LEU A 87 0.85 28.34 51.63
C LEU A 87 0.10 27.38 52.56
N GLY A 88 0.48 26.11 52.63
CA GLY A 88 -0.20 25.15 53.49
C GLY A 88 0.24 23.71 53.31
N GLY A 89 -0.59 22.77 53.78
CA GLY A 89 -0.26 21.35 53.70
C GLY A 89 0.69 20.89 54.81
N THR A 90 1.44 19.82 54.52
CA THR A 90 2.27 19.16 55.56
C THR A 90 3.55 18.60 54.91
N LYS A 91 4.70 18.88 55.52
CA LYS A 91 6.03 18.42 55.06
C LYS A 91 6.39 18.88 53.63
N ASN A 92 5.92 20.04 53.23
CA ASN A 92 6.29 20.63 51.95
C ASN A 92 7.58 21.46 52.12
N MET A 93 8.50 21.39 51.16
CA MET A 93 9.82 22.04 51.23
C MET A 93 10.07 22.83 49.94
N ALA A 94 10.08 24.16 50.03
CA ALA A 94 10.43 25.09 48.94
C ALA A 94 11.84 25.61 49.18
N GLU A 95 12.85 24.87 48.68
CA GLU A 95 14.27 25.13 48.97
C GLU A 95 14.91 26.12 47.98
N GLY A 96 14.44 26.11 46.74
CA GLY A 96 14.99 26.99 45.70
C GLY A 96 14.42 28.42 45.73
N PRO A 97 15.13 29.41 45.15
CA PRO A 97 14.68 30.80 45.12
C PRO A 97 13.46 31.01 44.20
N TYR A 98 12.55 31.88 44.65
CA TYR A 98 11.31 32.22 43.91
C TYR A 98 10.39 31.04 43.67
N THR A 99 10.46 30.00 44.49
CA THR A 99 9.64 28.78 44.34
C THR A 99 8.37 28.83 45.18
N ALA A 100 7.35 28.09 44.76
CA ALA A 100 6.06 28.09 45.44
C ALA A 100 5.49 26.68 45.62
N ILE A 101 5.02 26.37 46.86
CA ILE A 101 4.18 25.19 47.11
C ILE A 101 2.87 25.65 47.76
N VAL A 102 1.74 25.43 47.04
CA VAL A 102 0.43 25.90 47.53
C VAL A 102 -0.14 24.99 48.60
N GLY A 103 0.19 23.71 48.58
CA GLY A 103 -0.27 22.75 49.60
C GLY A 103 0.09 21.32 49.32
N GLY A 104 -0.64 20.38 49.94
CA GLY A 104 -0.42 18.95 49.75
C GLY A 104 0.48 18.33 50.84
N PHE A 105 1.10 17.20 50.51
CA PHE A 105 1.90 16.42 51.45
C PHE A 105 3.24 15.98 50.87
N GLN A 106 4.34 16.32 51.52
CA GLN A 106 5.70 15.93 51.12
C GLN A 106 6.09 16.37 49.68
N ASN A 107 5.61 17.52 49.21
CA ASN A 107 6.06 18.08 47.95
C ASN A 107 7.38 18.86 48.18
N ILE A 108 8.30 18.76 47.22
CA ILE A 108 9.64 19.35 47.33
C ILE A 108 9.98 20.10 46.05
N VAL A 109 10.44 21.35 46.21
CA VAL A 109 11.19 22.06 45.14
C VAL A 109 12.61 22.23 45.64
N HIS A 110 13.56 21.54 45.00
CA HIS A 110 14.94 21.47 45.45
C HIS A 110 15.72 22.78 45.30
N GLU A 111 16.84 22.90 46.02
CA GLU A 111 17.62 24.15 46.18
C GLU A 111 18.16 24.74 44.87
N GLU A 112 18.49 23.90 43.90
CA GLU A 112 19.02 24.34 42.59
C GLU A 112 17.93 24.94 41.67
N ILE A 113 16.67 24.81 42.03
CA ILE A 113 15.53 25.17 41.18
C ILE A 113 15.13 26.62 41.41
N GLN A 114 15.01 27.37 40.30
CA GLN A 114 14.47 28.73 40.33
C GLN A 114 13.06 28.77 39.69
N ASN A 115 12.14 29.55 40.29
CA ASN A 115 10.79 29.76 39.77
C ASN A 115 9.96 28.47 39.59
N GLY A 116 10.27 27.39 40.31
CA GLY A 116 9.49 26.16 40.30
C GLY A 116 8.20 26.29 41.10
N ALA A 117 7.13 25.62 40.67
CA ALA A 117 5.84 25.67 41.38
C ALA A 117 5.17 24.31 41.48
N ILE A 118 4.71 23.94 42.71
CA ILE A 118 3.86 22.77 42.97
C ILE A 118 2.55 23.25 43.58
N LEU A 119 1.41 23.05 42.91
CA LEU A 119 0.12 23.53 43.38
C LEU A 119 -0.51 22.61 44.43
N GLY A 120 -0.04 21.35 44.55
CA GLY A 120 -0.55 20.41 45.53
C GLY A 120 -0.18 18.95 45.27
N GLY A 121 -0.95 18.03 45.82
CA GLY A 121 -0.72 16.60 45.67
C GLY A 121 0.20 16.01 46.71
N THR A 122 0.80 14.87 46.43
CA THR A 122 1.62 14.10 47.40
C THR A 122 2.95 13.71 46.79
N LYS A 123 4.05 13.99 47.44
CA LYS A 123 5.42 13.60 47.03
C LYS A 123 5.83 14.03 45.62
N ASN A 124 5.28 15.12 45.14
CA ASN A 124 5.70 15.68 43.85
C ASN A 124 7.01 16.44 44.05
N GLN A 125 7.91 16.36 43.06
CA GLN A 125 9.24 16.95 43.16
C GLN A 125 9.61 17.75 41.91
N ILE A 126 10.23 18.89 42.10
CA ILE A 126 10.94 19.62 41.05
C ILE A 126 12.41 19.63 41.46
N GLU A 127 13.25 19.01 40.64
CA GLU A 127 14.65 18.78 40.99
C GLU A 127 15.60 18.89 39.80
N ALA A 128 16.91 18.87 40.10
CA ALA A 128 17.98 18.82 39.12
C ALA A 128 18.62 17.43 39.12
N VAL A 129 18.98 16.95 37.91
CA VAL A 129 19.78 15.74 37.77
C VAL A 129 20.81 15.90 36.66
N GLY A 130 22.07 15.88 37.01
CA GLY A 130 23.15 16.11 36.05
C GLY A 130 23.11 17.53 35.44
N THR A 131 22.83 17.64 34.15
CA THR A 131 22.68 18.93 33.44
C THR A 131 21.23 19.41 33.32
N LEU A 132 20.27 18.60 33.75
CA LEU A 132 18.84 18.92 33.76
C LEU A 132 18.49 19.68 35.01
N VAL A 133 17.92 20.87 34.89
CA VAL A 133 17.49 21.71 36.01
C VAL A 133 16.06 22.16 35.75
N GLY A 134 15.14 21.77 36.65
CA GLY A 134 13.70 22.00 36.53
C GLY A 134 13.27 23.47 36.72
N ASN A 135 14.07 24.44 36.34
CA ASN A 135 13.71 25.86 36.43
C ASN A 135 12.40 26.14 35.67
N TYR A 136 11.56 26.99 36.27
CA TYR A 136 10.24 27.34 35.71
C TYR A 136 9.30 26.13 35.53
N ALA A 137 9.64 24.94 36.05
CA ALA A 137 8.77 23.78 35.98
C ALA A 137 7.55 23.93 36.89
N THR A 138 6.45 23.29 36.46
CA THR A 138 5.20 23.33 37.23
C THR A 138 4.60 21.93 37.38
N ILE A 139 4.22 21.57 38.63
CA ILE A 139 3.40 20.38 38.91
C ILE A 139 2.10 20.82 39.56
N SER A 140 0.95 20.60 38.85
CA SER A 140 -0.34 21.03 39.39
C SER A 140 -0.89 20.10 40.49
N GLY A 141 -0.42 18.86 40.55
CA GLY A 141 -0.84 17.91 41.58
C GLY A 141 -0.49 16.46 41.28
N GLY A 142 -1.25 15.52 41.84
CA GLY A 142 -1.01 14.09 41.69
C GLY A 142 -0.10 13.52 42.77
N GLU A 143 0.51 12.37 42.47
CA GLU A 143 1.36 11.65 43.43
C GLU A 143 2.67 11.18 42.76
N ASP A 144 3.79 11.37 43.44
CA ASP A 144 5.13 10.92 43.01
C ASP A 144 5.53 11.42 41.60
N ASN A 145 5.07 12.60 41.17
CA ASN A 145 5.46 13.19 39.88
C ASN A 145 6.77 13.98 40.05
N ILE A 146 7.64 13.91 39.03
CA ILE A 146 8.96 14.58 39.08
C ILE A 146 9.18 15.42 37.82
N ALA A 147 9.57 16.69 38.00
CA ALA A 147 9.90 17.58 36.88
C ALA A 147 11.41 17.94 36.92
N TYR A 148 12.15 17.46 35.94
CA TYR A 148 13.57 17.77 35.71
C TYR A 148 13.80 18.78 34.57
N GLY A 149 12.88 18.82 33.60
CA GLY A 149 13.03 19.68 32.41
C GLY A 149 12.76 21.15 32.70
N GLU A 150 13.60 22.05 32.22
CA GLU A 150 13.34 23.49 32.29
C GLU A 150 12.01 23.83 31.57
N SER A 151 11.20 24.66 32.22
CA SER A 151 9.88 25.08 31.76
C SER A 151 8.93 23.89 31.44
N SER A 152 9.15 22.75 32.04
CA SER A 152 8.30 21.58 31.86
C SER A 152 7.05 21.64 32.71
N SER A 153 6.02 20.85 32.37
CA SER A 153 4.77 20.85 33.13
C SER A 153 4.18 19.46 33.33
N ILE A 154 3.69 19.18 34.55
CA ILE A 154 2.89 17.98 34.87
C ILE A 154 1.58 18.44 35.48
N SER A 155 0.44 18.18 34.81
CA SER A 155 -0.86 18.58 35.35
C SER A 155 -1.37 17.64 36.44
N GLY A 156 -0.86 16.40 36.51
CA GLY A 156 -1.22 15.46 37.57
C GLY A 156 -0.87 14.01 37.24
N GLY A 157 -1.62 13.08 37.86
CA GLY A 157 -1.38 11.64 37.71
C GLY A 157 -0.45 11.06 38.75
N ASN A 158 0.16 9.90 38.47
CA ASN A 158 1.03 9.20 39.39
C ASN A 158 2.34 8.77 38.74
N SER A 159 3.46 9.07 39.36
CA SER A 159 4.80 8.66 38.94
C SER A 159 5.16 9.07 37.50
N ASN A 160 4.74 10.25 37.05
CA ASN A 160 5.10 10.82 35.78
C ASN A 160 6.39 11.65 35.89
N GLY A 161 7.22 11.62 34.81
CA GLY A 161 8.48 12.35 34.77
C GLY A 161 8.67 13.21 33.52
N THR A 162 9.00 14.50 33.67
CA THR A 162 9.39 15.38 32.57
C THR A 162 10.90 15.65 32.65
N TYR A 163 11.61 15.34 31.57
CA TYR A 163 13.06 15.52 31.46
C TYR A 163 13.44 16.52 30.37
N GLY A 164 12.64 16.61 29.32
CA GLY A 164 12.92 17.49 28.19
C GLY A 164 12.60 18.95 28.48
N LEU A 165 13.38 19.86 27.91
CA LEU A 165 13.07 21.29 27.87
C LEU A 165 11.67 21.52 27.29
N HIS A 166 10.82 22.29 27.96
CA HIS A 166 9.43 22.57 27.58
C HIS A 166 8.55 21.32 27.41
N SER A 167 8.93 20.18 27.98
CA SER A 167 8.13 18.96 27.90
C SER A 167 6.88 19.01 28.78
N SER A 168 5.86 18.23 28.43
CA SER A 168 4.58 18.28 29.15
C SER A 168 3.94 16.91 29.34
N ILE A 169 3.33 16.70 30.52
CA ILE A 169 2.50 15.54 30.80
C ILE A 169 1.18 16.00 31.39
N ALA A 170 0.05 15.69 30.70
CA ALA A 170 -1.26 16.05 31.22
C ALA A 170 -1.74 15.15 32.38
N GLY A 171 -1.22 13.93 32.48
CA GLY A 171 -1.57 13.00 33.57
C GLY A 171 -1.27 11.55 33.21
N GLY A 172 -1.99 10.61 33.86
CA GLY A 172 -1.77 9.19 33.70
C GLY A 172 -0.82 8.61 34.71
N ARG A 173 -0.17 7.48 34.38
CA ARG A 173 0.71 6.78 35.35
C ARG A 173 2.03 6.35 34.70
N GLY A 174 3.13 6.74 35.32
CA GLY A 174 4.47 6.30 34.93
C GLY A 174 4.85 6.74 33.51
N ASN A 175 4.29 7.84 33.03
CA ASN A 175 4.60 8.42 31.73
C ASN A 175 5.88 9.25 31.81
N ASN A 176 6.60 9.31 30.71
CA ASN A 176 7.88 10.02 30.60
C ASN A 176 7.91 10.93 29.38
N ALA A 177 8.25 12.19 29.54
CA ALA A 177 8.45 13.15 28.47
C ALA A 177 9.91 13.62 28.48
N ALA A 178 10.80 12.87 27.79
CA ALA A 178 12.23 13.11 27.79
C ALA A 178 12.71 13.97 26.62
N GLY A 179 11.98 13.99 25.53
CA GLY A 179 12.31 14.84 24.37
C GLY A 179 12.07 16.33 24.63
N GLU A 180 12.91 17.21 24.07
CA GLU A 180 12.64 18.65 24.02
C GLU A 180 11.25 18.88 23.36
N ILE A 181 10.37 19.64 24.00
CA ILE A 181 8.97 19.85 23.59
C ILE A 181 8.17 18.52 23.51
N GLY A 182 8.66 17.43 24.11
CA GLY A 182 7.97 16.15 24.18
C GLY A 182 6.65 16.25 24.96
N SER A 183 5.58 15.59 24.50
CA SER A 183 4.27 15.70 25.11
C SER A 183 3.61 14.33 25.33
N VAL A 184 3.06 14.09 26.54
CA VAL A 184 2.25 12.92 26.84
C VAL A 184 0.88 13.34 27.39
N ILE A 185 -0.18 12.97 26.67
CA ILE A 185 -1.57 13.31 27.02
C ILE A 185 -2.24 12.15 27.79
N GLY A 186 -1.56 11.63 28.82
CA GLY A 186 -2.10 10.55 29.65
C GLY A 186 -1.73 9.13 29.23
N GLY A 187 -2.50 8.15 29.71
CA GLY A 187 -2.19 6.74 29.55
C GLY A 187 -1.24 6.20 30.62
N SER A 188 -0.56 5.09 30.32
CA SER A 188 0.36 4.47 31.29
C SER A 188 1.66 4.03 30.63
N GLN A 189 2.79 4.33 31.26
CA GLN A 189 4.13 3.92 30.81
C GLN A 189 4.47 4.35 29.37
N ASN A 190 3.93 5.48 28.91
CA ASN A 190 4.25 6.05 27.61
C ASN A 190 5.52 6.90 27.71
N ASN A 191 6.35 6.87 26.66
CA ASN A 191 7.66 7.51 26.64
C ASN A 191 7.85 8.39 25.41
N ALA A 192 7.82 9.70 25.57
CA ALA A 192 8.05 10.70 24.51
C ALA A 192 9.53 11.14 24.54
N ASP A 193 10.41 10.35 23.85
CA ASP A 193 11.87 10.58 23.84
C ASP A 193 12.31 11.51 22.70
N GLY A 194 11.63 11.49 21.59
CA GLY A 194 11.97 12.32 20.42
C GLY A 194 11.64 13.79 20.64
N LYS A 195 12.45 14.70 20.08
CA LYS A 195 12.14 16.13 20.07
C LYS A 195 10.80 16.39 19.38
N GLY A 196 9.88 17.07 20.09
CA GLY A 196 8.53 17.34 19.60
C GLY A 196 7.63 16.11 19.47
N SER A 197 8.02 14.96 20.03
CA SER A 197 7.19 13.75 19.97
C SER A 197 5.92 13.91 20.82
N THR A 198 4.82 13.31 20.35
CA THR A 198 3.52 13.40 21.03
C THR A 198 2.89 12.03 21.21
N LEU A 199 2.54 11.67 22.45
CA LEU A 199 1.84 10.45 22.78
C LEU A 199 0.49 10.76 23.45
N ALA A 200 -0.60 10.27 22.86
CA ALA A 200 -1.94 10.50 23.38
C ALA A 200 -2.57 9.19 23.87
N GLY A 201 -2.42 8.92 25.15
CA GLY A 201 -3.00 7.74 25.81
C GLY A 201 -2.29 6.41 25.48
N GLY A 202 -2.96 5.31 25.82
CA GLY A 202 -2.43 3.96 25.59
C GLY A 202 -1.51 3.43 26.68
N LEU A 203 -0.84 2.31 26.39
CA LEU A 203 0.00 1.59 27.36
C LEU A 203 1.40 1.29 26.78
N GLY A 204 2.43 1.87 27.36
CA GLY A 204 3.82 1.55 27.05
C GLY A 204 4.22 1.90 25.61
N ASN A 205 3.64 2.93 25.04
CA ASN A 205 4.00 3.45 23.73
C ASN A 205 5.26 4.31 23.81
N THR A 206 6.05 4.33 22.73
CA THR A 206 7.29 5.10 22.66
C THR A 206 7.34 5.94 21.37
N GLY A 207 7.63 7.22 21.50
CA GLY A 207 7.93 8.12 20.38
C GLY A 207 9.41 8.51 20.43
N VAL A 208 10.23 7.89 19.59
CA VAL A 208 11.69 8.12 19.52
C VAL A 208 12.06 9.14 18.46
N GLY A 209 11.37 9.07 17.32
CA GLY A 209 11.65 9.97 16.20
C GLY A 209 11.30 11.42 16.50
N MET A 210 12.05 12.35 15.92
CA MET A 210 11.71 13.77 15.97
C MET A 210 10.32 13.98 15.36
N TRP A 211 9.44 14.73 16.05
CA TRP A 211 8.05 14.98 15.62
C TRP A 211 7.20 13.71 15.42
N SER A 212 7.62 12.59 15.98
CA SER A 212 6.85 11.36 15.93
C SER A 212 5.57 11.43 16.78
N SER A 213 4.56 10.65 16.43
CA SER A 213 3.30 10.63 17.18
C SER A 213 2.72 9.23 17.36
N VAL A 214 2.18 8.96 18.56
CA VAL A 214 1.44 7.74 18.83
C VAL A 214 0.12 8.08 19.51
N PHE A 215 -0.99 7.71 18.88
CA PHE A 215 -2.34 7.93 19.38
C PHE A 215 -2.93 6.59 19.87
N GLY A 216 -2.81 6.33 21.15
CA GLY A 216 -3.37 5.15 21.80
C GLY A 216 -2.68 3.82 21.46
N GLY A 217 -3.38 2.73 21.72
CA GLY A 217 -2.84 1.39 21.51
C GLY A 217 -1.88 0.94 22.61
N SER A 218 -1.12 -0.12 22.34
CA SER A 218 -0.17 -0.66 23.31
C SER A 218 1.13 -1.12 22.69
N LYS A 219 2.25 -0.75 23.29
CA LYS A 219 3.60 -1.14 22.88
C LYS A 219 3.98 -0.70 21.46
N ASN A 220 3.37 0.37 20.97
CA ASN A 220 3.71 0.97 19.68
C ASN A 220 5.01 1.77 19.80
N GLU A 221 5.81 1.79 18.73
CA GLU A 221 7.10 2.48 18.70
C GLU A 221 7.23 3.29 17.39
N ALA A 222 7.13 4.61 17.50
CA ALA A 222 7.32 5.54 16.39
C ALA A 222 8.78 6.03 16.39
N VAL A 223 9.60 5.48 15.49
CA VAL A 223 11.05 5.65 15.45
C VAL A 223 11.50 6.67 14.40
N GLY A 224 10.91 6.63 13.23
CA GLY A 224 11.27 7.56 12.15
C GLY A 224 10.87 9.01 12.44
N THR A 225 11.60 9.96 11.90
CA THR A 225 11.23 11.39 11.94
C THR A 225 9.85 11.58 11.33
N GLY A 226 8.94 12.24 12.02
CA GLY A 226 7.56 12.44 11.58
C GLY A 226 6.72 11.17 11.48
N ALA A 227 7.20 10.02 11.97
CA ALA A 227 6.46 8.77 11.94
C ALA A 227 5.23 8.82 12.84
N SER A 228 4.14 8.19 12.40
CA SER A 228 2.85 8.23 13.11
C SER A 228 2.26 6.84 13.29
N ILE A 229 1.74 6.56 14.49
CA ILE A 229 1.00 5.33 14.77
C ILE A 229 -0.36 5.69 15.39
N LEU A 230 -1.44 5.26 14.76
CA LEU A 230 -2.81 5.44 15.23
C LEU A 230 -3.34 4.11 15.75
N GLY A 231 -3.23 3.90 17.06
CA GLY A 231 -3.74 2.71 17.72
C GLY A 231 -3.01 1.41 17.34
N GLY A 232 -3.66 0.29 17.66
CA GLY A 232 -3.10 -1.03 17.37
C GLY A 232 -2.07 -1.49 18.41
N GLY A 233 -1.25 -2.47 18.05
CA GLY A 233 -0.42 -3.19 19.00
C GLY A 233 -1.28 -3.97 19.99
N GLY A 234 -0.72 -4.39 21.09
CA GLY A 234 -1.50 -5.01 22.15
C GLY A 234 -0.84 -6.16 22.89
N ARG A 235 -1.61 -6.74 23.80
CA ARG A 235 -1.25 -7.96 24.50
C ARG A 235 -2.34 -8.99 24.30
N GLU A 236 -1.96 -10.15 23.87
CA GLU A 236 -2.85 -11.30 23.78
C GLU A 236 -2.48 -12.34 24.83
N PHE A 237 -3.49 -12.89 25.50
CA PHE A 237 -3.28 -13.97 26.46
C PHE A 237 -3.51 -15.31 25.75
N THR A 238 -2.42 -15.97 25.42
CA THR A 238 -2.45 -17.28 24.75
C THR A 238 -2.11 -18.38 25.78
N GLY A 239 -3.12 -18.95 26.38
CA GLY A 239 -2.99 -20.01 27.37
C GLY A 239 -2.29 -19.55 28.67
N ARG A 240 -0.99 -19.78 28.81
CA ARG A 240 -0.20 -19.42 30.00
C ARG A 240 0.80 -18.28 29.77
N LYS A 241 0.82 -17.67 28.60
CA LYS A 241 1.79 -16.61 28.23
C LYS A 241 1.08 -15.38 27.68
N PHE A 242 1.61 -14.20 28.02
CA PHE A 242 1.27 -12.98 27.32
C PHE A 242 2.14 -12.85 26.06
N VAL A 243 1.52 -12.76 24.91
CA VAL A 243 2.18 -12.36 23.67
C VAL A 243 1.98 -10.86 23.53
N THR A 244 3.08 -10.14 23.33
CA THR A 244 3.04 -8.69 23.12
C THR A 244 3.14 -8.42 21.62
N HIS A 245 2.16 -7.75 21.09
CA HIS A 245 2.10 -7.30 19.71
C HIS A 245 2.59 -5.85 19.64
N LYS A 246 3.53 -5.57 18.76
CA LYS A 246 4.21 -4.28 18.67
C LYS A 246 4.13 -3.75 17.23
N ASN A 247 3.68 -2.51 17.06
CA ASN A 247 3.85 -1.81 15.79
C ASN A 247 5.10 -0.93 15.84
N ILE A 248 5.87 -0.91 14.74
CA ILE A 248 7.11 -0.15 14.62
C ILE A 248 7.05 0.71 13.37
N ALA A 249 6.91 2.02 13.52
CA ALA A 249 7.01 2.98 12.42
C ALA A 249 8.43 3.54 12.37
N ASN A 250 9.31 2.89 11.57
CA ASN A 250 10.73 3.23 11.48
C ASN A 250 11.06 4.14 10.30
N GLY A 251 10.35 4.06 9.18
CA GLY A 251 10.56 4.96 8.05
C GLY A 251 10.19 6.41 8.41
N GLU A 252 10.95 7.38 7.90
CA GLU A 252 10.59 8.80 8.02
C GLU A 252 9.22 9.07 7.40
N TYR A 253 8.38 9.87 8.08
CA TYR A 253 7.01 10.19 7.67
C TYR A 253 6.13 8.96 7.39
N SER A 254 6.50 7.80 7.94
CA SER A 254 5.73 6.58 7.78
C SER A 254 4.54 6.53 8.73
N THR A 255 3.51 5.76 8.36
CA THR A 255 2.27 5.71 9.12
C THR A 255 1.79 4.27 9.33
N ILE A 256 1.38 3.95 10.58
CA ILE A 256 0.69 2.69 10.90
C ILE A 256 -0.67 3.01 11.52
N VAL A 257 -1.73 2.41 10.99
CA VAL A 257 -3.11 2.61 11.48
C VAL A 257 -3.72 1.27 11.89
N GLY A 258 -4.07 1.12 13.17
CA GLY A 258 -4.91 0.04 13.68
C GLY A 258 -4.39 -1.39 13.46
N SER A 259 -3.09 -1.58 13.33
CA SER A 259 -2.48 -2.87 13.01
C SER A 259 -1.96 -3.61 14.24
N ARG A 260 -1.61 -4.90 14.07
CA ARG A 260 -0.94 -5.74 15.05
C ARG A 260 0.33 -6.32 14.44
N ASP A 261 1.47 -6.15 15.11
CA ASP A 261 2.80 -6.58 14.64
C ASP A 261 3.17 -6.01 13.25
N ALA A 262 2.78 -4.78 12.99
CA ALA A 262 3.11 -4.11 11.76
C ALA A 262 4.44 -3.36 11.84
N MET A 263 5.15 -3.28 10.71
CA MET A 263 6.39 -2.53 10.60
C MET A 263 6.46 -1.73 9.30
N THR A 264 6.86 -0.47 9.41
CA THR A 264 7.24 0.37 8.26
C THR A 264 8.74 0.67 8.33
N VAL A 265 9.46 0.41 7.25
CA VAL A 265 10.88 0.71 7.10
C VAL A 265 11.10 1.76 6.01
N GLY A 266 10.35 1.66 4.92
CA GLY A 266 10.41 2.63 3.84
C GLY A 266 9.89 4.01 4.23
N ASN A 267 10.59 5.06 3.83
CA ASN A 267 10.16 6.44 4.08
C ASN A 267 8.84 6.74 3.35
N GLY A 268 7.95 7.50 3.98
CA GLY A 268 6.64 7.82 3.44
C GLY A 268 5.70 6.62 3.26
N SER A 269 6.04 5.46 3.80
CA SER A 269 5.25 4.24 3.62
C SER A 269 4.13 4.11 4.65
N ALA A 270 3.12 3.27 4.34
CA ALA A 270 1.97 3.10 5.24
C ALA A 270 1.56 1.64 5.42
N VAL A 271 1.16 1.28 6.65
CA VAL A 271 0.44 0.04 6.96
C VAL A 271 -0.92 0.38 7.54
N VAL A 272 -1.99 -0.14 6.96
CA VAL A 272 -3.37 0.10 7.41
C VAL A 272 -4.06 -1.21 7.74
N GLY A 273 -4.36 -1.40 9.02
CA GLY A 273 -5.06 -2.57 9.52
C GLY A 273 -4.33 -3.90 9.36
N GLY A 274 -4.97 -4.98 9.78
CA GLY A 274 -4.46 -6.34 9.66
C GLY A 274 -3.39 -6.72 10.68
N SER A 275 -2.76 -7.86 10.44
CA SER A 275 -1.66 -8.38 11.26
C SER A 275 -0.42 -8.60 10.41
N ASN A 276 0.76 -8.38 10.98
CA ASN A 276 2.06 -8.59 10.31
C ASN A 276 2.24 -7.78 9.01
N GLY A 277 1.57 -6.62 8.90
CA GLY A 277 1.77 -5.72 7.77
C GLY A 277 3.21 -5.20 7.73
N LEU A 278 3.85 -5.25 6.56
CA LEU A 278 5.25 -4.86 6.42
C LEU A 278 5.45 -4.00 5.17
N THR A 279 6.05 -2.81 5.33
CA THR A 279 6.43 -1.98 4.18
C THR A 279 7.93 -1.67 4.25
N LEU A 280 8.68 -2.21 3.29
CA LEU A 280 10.11 -1.97 3.14
C LEU A 280 10.42 -0.93 2.04
N GLY A 281 9.55 -0.84 1.04
CA GLY A 281 9.72 0.06 -0.10
C GLY A 281 9.34 1.51 0.22
N LEU A 282 10.01 2.46 -0.44
CA LEU A 282 9.73 3.90 -0.36
C LEU A 282 8.30 4.20 -0.84
N ALA A 283 7.56 5.04 -0.11
CA ALA A 283 6.21 5.51 -0.46
C ALA A 283 5.24 4.36 -0.81
N SER A 284 5.41 3.20 -0.21
CA SER A 284 4.61 2.01 -0.46
C SER A 284 3.54 1.80 0.62
N THR A 285 2.47 1.09 0.27
CA THR A 285 1.34 0.90 1.17
C THR A 285 0.95 -0.57 1.28
N SER A 286 0.72 -1.04 2.50
CA SER A 286 0.16 -2.35 2.81
C SER A 286 -1.16 -2.19 3.56
N VAL A 287 -2.22 -2.81 3.08
CA VAL A 287 -3.56 -2.79 3.69
C VAL A 287 -4.02 -4.21 3.99
N GLY A 288 -4.41 -4.47 5.25
CA GLY A 288 -4.96 -5.76 5.65
C GLY A 288 -3.93 -6.84 5.99
N GLY A 289 -2.67 -6.48 6.28
CA GLY A 289 -1.60 -7.42 6.66
C GLY A 289 -0.86 -7.99 5.45
N GLY A 290 -0.65 -7.17 4.43
CA GLY A 290 0.22 -7.46 3.29
C GLY A 290 1.67 -7.03 3.52
N PHE A 291 2.50 -7.13 2.50
CA PHE A 291 3.91 -6.71 2.55
C PHE A 291 4.36 -6.00 1.27
N THR A 292 5.36 -5.12 1.41
CA THR A 292 6.09 -4.55 0.27
C THR A 292 7.58 -4.77 0.46
N GLY A 293 8.26 -5.23 -0.59
CA GLY A 293 9.70 -5.52 -0.57
C GLY A 293 10.56 -4.25 -0.65
N THR A 294 11.85 -4.38 -0.47
CA THR A 294 12.81 -3.25 -0.49
C THR A 294 12.88 -2.52 -1.83
N LYS A 295 12.54 -3.19 -2.92
CA LYS A 295 12.48 -2.60 -4.27
C LYS A 295 11.09 -2.13 -4.68
N ALA A 296 10.09 -2.33 -3.82
CA ALA A 296 8.69 -2.03 -4.10
C ALA A 296 8.37 -0.56 -3.80
N GLU A 297 8.97 0.36 -4.54
CA GLU A 297 8.69 1.79 -4.42
C GLU A 297 7.32 2.14 -5.05
N ASN A 298 6.57 3.06 -4.43
CA ASN A 298 5.27 3.53 -4.91
C ASN A 298 4.31 2.37 -5.22
N SER A 299 4.30 1.32 -4.41
CA SER A 299 3.56 0.09 -4.62
C SER A 299 2.43 -0.10 -3.60
N LEU A 300 1.46 -0.95 -3.93
CA LEU A 300 0.29 -1.22 -3.10
C LEU A 300 0.05 -2.73 -2.93
N ALA A 301 0.04 -3.19 -1.68
CA ALA A 301 -0.39 -4.53 -1.30
C ALA A 301 -1.74 -4.45 -0.55
N LEU A 302 -2.82 -4.93 -1.17
CA LEU A 302 -4.18 -4.88 -0.63
C LEU A 302 -4.72 -6.30 -0.38
N GLY A 303 -4.72 -6.71 0.86
CA GLY A 303 -5.20 -8.02 1.31
C GLY A 303 -4.24 -8.70 2.29
N HIS A 304 -4.76 -9.71 3.00
CA HIS A 304 -3.92 -10.50 3.91
C HIS A 304 -2.86 -11.27 3.13
N LYS A 305 -1.59 -11.10 3.51
CA LYS A 305 -0.41 -11.65 2.80
C LYS A 305 -0.31 -11.22 1.32
N ALA A 306 -1.05 -10.20 0.87
CA ALA A 306 -0.78 -9.61 -0.42
C ALA A 306 0.62 -8.98 -0.42
N GLY A 307 1.35 -9.07 -1.52
CA GLY A 307 2.73 -8.62 -1.58
C GLY A 307 3.12 -7.94 -2.88
N THR A 308 4.07 -7.02 -2.79
CA THR A 308 4.72 -6.41 -3.96
C THR A 308 6.23 -6.45 -3.77
N THR A 309 6.96 -6.82 -4.81
CA THR A 309 8.42 -6.91 -4.76
C THR A 309 9.12 -5.92 -5.70
N VAL A 310 8.34 -5.17 -6.46
CA VAL A 310 8.79 -4.29 -7.55
C VAL A 310 8.14 -2.91 -7.49
N LYS A 311 8.74 -1.94 -8.18
CA LYS A 311 8.20 -0.58 -8.32
C LYS A 311 6.84 -0.57 -9.01
N TYR A 312 5.94 0.32 -8.57
CA TYR A 312 4.62 0.52 -9.14
C TYR A 312 3.76 -0.75 -9.20
N GLY A 313 4.17 -1.82 -8.51
CA GLY A 313 3.41 -3.07 -8.43
C GLY A 313 2.17 -2.89 -7.55
N THR A 314 1.08 -3.50 -7.95
CA THR A 314 -0.16 -3.56 -7.16
C THR A 314 -0.58 -5.02 -7.00
N ALA A 315 -0.72 -5.49 -5.77
CA ALA A 315 -1.24 -6.83 -5.47
C ALA A 315 -2.61 -6.72 -4.79
N ILE A 316 -3.62 -7.37 -5.34
CA ILE A 316 -4.99 -7.32 -4.82
C ILE A 316 -5.49 -8.72 -4.52
N GLY A 317 -5.93 -8.93 -3.28
CA GLY A 317 -6.50 -10.19 -2.83
C GLY A 317 -5.57 -10.98 -1.91
N TYR A 318 -6.14 -12.03 -1.30
CA TYR A 318 -5.43 -12.91 -0.38
C TYR A 318 -4.26 -13.61 -1.08
N GLU A 319 -3.05 -13.43 -0.55
CA GLU A 319 -1.82 -14.04 -1.06
C GLU A 319 -1.44 -13.65 -2.52
N SER A 320 -1.95 -12.54 -3.05
CA SER A 320 -1.54 -12.06 -4.38
C SER A 320 -0.16 -11.39 -4.32
N VAL A 321 0.69 -11.61 -5.33
CA VAL A 321 2.05 -11.01 -5.37
C VAL A 321 2.32 -10.38 -6.74
N ALA A 322 2.67 -9.10 -6.75
CA ALA A 322 3.14 -8.41 -7.95
C ALA A 322 4.67 -8.47 -8.03
N THR A 323 5.18 -9.12 -9.07
CA THR A 323 6.59 -9.37 -9.32
C THR A 323 7.13 -8.66 -10.56
N GLU A 324 6.25 -8.07 -11.35
CA GLU A 324 6.59 -7.28 -12.55
C GLU A 324 6.22 -5.82 -12.36
N GLU A 325 7.11 -4.92 -12.79
CA GLU A 325 6.96 -3.47 -12.62
C GLU A 325 5.70 -2.93 -13.34
N GLY A 326 4.93 -2.11 -12.63
CA GLY A 326 3.72 -1.48 -13.19
C GLY A 326 2.53 -2.40 -13.40
N THR A 327 2.54 -3.61 -12.83
CA THR A 327 1.45 -4.58 -12.99
C THR A 327 0.49 -4.64 -11.80
N ILE A 328 -0.71 -5.17 -12.06
CA ILE A 328 -1.69 -5.53 -11.03
C ILE A 328 -1.80 -7.06 -11.00
N ALA A 329 -1.44 -7.66 -9.85
CA ALA A 329 -1.50 -9.10 -9.65
C ALA A 329 -2.73 -9.51 -8.82
N PHE A 330 -3.39 -10.59 -9.25
CA PHE A 330 -4.51 -11.24 -8.55
C PHE A 330 -4.19 -12.68 -8.14
N GLY A 331 -2.92 -12.98 -7.90
CA GLY A 331 -2.42 -14.30 -7.52
C GLY A 331 -0.91 -14.27 -7.33
N HIS A 332 -0.30 -15.45 -7.22
CA HIS A 332 1.16 -15.65 -7.15
C HIS A 332 1.57 -16.95 -7.83
N ASP A 333 2.83 -17.01 -8.24
CA ASP A 333 3.47 -18.21 -8.72
C ASP A 333 4.22 -18.95 -7.60
N ALA A 334 4.55 -20.21 -7.82
CA ALA A 334 5.49 -20.93 -6.97
C ALA A 334 6.87 -20.27 -7.05
N GLY A 335 7.50 -20.02 -5.88
CA GLY A 335 8.76 -19.28 -5.79
C GLY A 335 8.61 -17.78 -5.55
N ASP A 336 7.43 -17.20 -5.73
CA ASP A 336 7.18 -15.80 -5.37
C ASP A 336 7.37 -15.57 -3.87
N VAL A 337 7.76 -14.35 -3.52
CA VAL A 337 7.96 -13.95 -2.12
C VAL A 337 6.64 -13.98 -1.36
N SER A 338 6.60 -14.73 -0.25
CA SER A 338 5.43 -14.83 0.64
C SER A 338 5.48 -13.89 1.85
N GLY A 339 6.61 -13.21 2.06
CA GLY A 339 6.86 -12.29 3.15
C GLY A 339 8.34 -12.09 3.41
N TYR A 340 8.64 -11.28 4.41
CA TYR A 340 10.00 -11.00 4.86
C TYR A 340 10.13 -11.09 6.37
N THR A 341 11.28 -11.53 6.84
CA THR A 341 11.71 -11.37 8.24
C THR A 341 12.71 -10.23 8.31
N VAL A 342 12.44 -9.26 9.19
CA VAL A 342 13.30 -8.08 9.40
C VAL A 342 13.94 -8.18 10.78
N LYS A 343 15.27 -8.11 10.85
CA LYS A 343 16.03 -8.15 12.09
C LYS A 343 17.04 -7.02 12.14
N TYR A 344 16.88 -6.12 13.11
CA TYR A 344 17.85 -5.07 13.42
C TYR A 344 18.96 -5.63 14.30
N PRO A 345 20.22 -5.13 14.16
CA PRO A 345 21.27 -5.39 15.13
C PRO A 345 20.87 -4.84 16.50
N ASP A 346 21.45 -5.39 17.55
CA ASP A 346 21.23 -4.93 18.91
C ASP A 346 22.22 -3.81 19.28
N LYS A 347 21.76 -2.81 20.07
CA LYS A 347 22.62 -1.82 20.74
C LYS A 347 22.31 -1.71 22.23
N GLU A 348 23.34 -1.44 23.04
CA GLU A 348 23.14 -1.05 24.43
C GLU A 348 22.83 0.45 24.53
N ILE A 349 21.79 0.78 25.24
CA ILE A 349 21.48 2.16 25.65
C ILE A 349 21.54 2.27 27.16
N THR A 350 21.93 3.46 27.65
CA THR A 350 21.79 3.79 29.05
C THR A 350 20.56 4.68 29.19
N THR A 351 19.62 4.28 30.04
CA THR A 351 18.43 5.10 30.35
C THR A 351 18.84 6.33 31.15
N HIS A 352 18.00 7.36 31.23
CA HIS A 352 18.28 8.57 32.02
C HIS A 352 18.43 8.27 33.52
N LEU A 353 18.00 7.08 33.96
CA LEU A 353 18.22 6.60 35.32
C LEU A 353 19.50 5.77 35.47
N GLY A 354 20.36 5.71 34.43
CA GLY A 354 21.64 5.01 34.46
C GLY A 354 21.59 3.50 34.23
N TYR A 355 20.41 2.91 33.97
CA TYR A 355 20.29 1.48 33.70
C TYR A 355 20.66 1.15 32.23
N LYS A 356 21.48 0.12 32.03
CA LYS A 356 21.78 -0.42 30.71
C LYS A 356 20.64 -1.29 30.19
N LYS A 357 20.27 -1.10 28.96
CA LYS A 357 19.24 -1.89 28.27
C LYS A 357 19.67 -2.19 26.84
N THR A 358 19.52 -3.44 26.41
CA THR A 358 19.70 -3.83 25.01
C THR A 358 18.41 -3.56 24.24
N VAL A 359 18.53 -2.86 23.13
CA VAL A 359 17.41 -2.51 22.21
C VAL A 359 17.84 -2.69 20.77
N PRO A 360 16.90 -2.88 19.82
CA PRO A 360 17.24 -2.86 18.40
C PRO A 360 17.87 -1.53 17.98
N ASP A 361 18.90 -1.58 17.18
CA ASP A 361 19.58 -0.41 16.62
C ASP A 361 18.93 0.02 15.31
N TYR A 362 17.91 0.85 15.39
CA TYR A 362 17.18 1.34 14.22
C TYR A 362 17.97 2.33 13.35
N ASP A 363 19.13 2.80 13.82
CA ASP A 363 20.02 3.66 13.04
C ASP A 363 20.86 2.84 12.04
N LYS A 364 20.83 1.51 12.16
CA LYS A 364 21.52 0.58 11.26
C LYS A 364 20.54 -0.12 10.33
N GLU A 365 21.04 -0.48 9.17
CA GLU A 365 20.29 -1.29 8.19
C GLU A 365 19.88 -2.64 8.79
N PRO A 366 18.62 -3.06 8.66
CA PRO A 366 18.18 -4.38 9.10
C PRO A 366 18.62 -5.48 8.13
N THR A 367 18.80 -6.67 8.66
CA THR A 367 18.87 -7.88 7.83
C THR A 367 17.44 -8.25 7.41
N VAL A 368 17.19 -8.31 6.09
CA VAL A 368 15.90 -8.64 5.49
C VAL A 368 16.01 -10.00 4.79
N THR A 369 15.27 -10.98 5.28
CA THR A 369 15.30 -12.36 4.73
C THR A 369 13.92 -12.67 4.14
N PRO A 370 13.80 -12.94 2.83
CA PRO A 370 12.55 -13.32 2.19
C PRO A 370 12.16 -14.76 2.53
N THR A 371 10.86 -15.02 2.52
CA THR A 371 10.24 -16.35 2.46
C THR A 371 9.50 -16.48 1.14
N THR A 372 9.30 -17.69 0.62
CA THR A 372 8.65 -17.90 -0.69
C THR A 372 7.47 -18.86 -0.59
N TYR A 373 6.56 -18.77 -1.55
CA TYR A 373 5.48 -19.73 -1.73
C TYR A 373 6.00 -21.01 -2.40
N THR A 374 5.45 -22.16 -2.00
CA THR A 374 5.75 -23.47 -2.62
C THR A 374 4.84 -23.76 -3.80
N ASP A 375 3.64 -23.24 -3.78
CA ASP A 375 2.56 -23.49 -4.74
C ASP A 375 2.17 -22.19 -5.46
N ALA A 376 1.58 -22.31 -6.64
CA ALA A 376 0.97 -21.21 -7.34
C ALA A 376 -0.51 -21.04 -6.95
N LYS A 377 -1.02 -19.82 -6.94
CA LYS A 377 -2.41 -19.51 -6.65
C LYS A 377 -2.88 -18.32 -7.47
N TYR A 378 -3.97 -18.51 -8.20
CA TYR A 378 -4.56 -17.46 -9.04
C TYR A 378 -5.97 -17.13 -8.60
N ASN A 379 -6.26 -15.85 -8.42
CA ASN A 379 -7.60 -15.36 -8.16
C ASN A 379 -8.25 -14.94 -9.49
N ARG A 380 -9.54 -15.23 -9.62
CA ARG A 380 -10.29 -14.87 -10.83
C ARG A 380 -10.90 -13.47 -10.71
N LEU A 381 -10.83 -12.70 -11.80
CA LEU A 381 -11.59 -11.48 -11.93
C LEU A 381 -12.97 -11.84 -12.51
N VAL A 382 -14.02 -11.69 -11.73
CA VAL A 382 -15.40 -12.07 -12.10
C VAL A 382 -16.32 -10.86 -12.09
N LYS A 383 -17.47 -10.95 -12.81
CA LYS A 383 -18.46 -9.87 -12.93
C LYS A 383 -17.88 -8.61 -13.58
N VAL A 384 -16.96 -8.80 -14.50
CA VAL A 384 -16.40 -7.75 -15.35
C VAL A 384 -17.34 -7.53 -16.52
N ALA A 385 -17.63 -6.29 -16.87
CA ALA A 385 -18.36 -5.96 -18.09
C ALA A 385 -17.50 -6.27 -19.32
N ASP A 386 -18.15 -6.45 -20.47
CA ASP A 386 -17.44 -6.61 -21.75
C ASP A 386 -16.58 -5.38 -22.04
N GLY A 387 -15.35 -5.61 -22.49
CA GLY A 387 -14.46 -4.56 -22.92
C GLY A 387 -15.02 -3.82 -24.14
N VAL A 388 -14.89 -2.51 -24.17
CA VAL A 388 -15.37 -1.62 -25.25
C VAL A 388 -14.20 -1.00 -25.98
N ASP A 389 -13.19 -0.55 -25.24
CA ASP A 389 -12.01 0.13 -25.79
C ASP A 389 -10.83 -0.84 -25.98
N ALA A 390 -9.87 -0.44 -26.80
CA ALA A 390 -8.73 -1.28 -27.18
C ALA A 390 -7.83 -1.73 -26.00
N HIS A 391 -7.91 -1.05 -24.87
CA HIS A 391 -7.13 -1.35 -23.66
C HIS A 391 -7.95 -1.98 -22.53
N ASP A 392 -9.23 -2.26 -22.78
CA ASP A 392 -10.07 -2.94 -21.80
C ASP A 392 -9.77 -4.43 -21.72
N ALA A 393 -10.03 -5.03 -20.57
CA ALA A 393 -9.97 -6.47 -20.43
C ALA A 393 -11.12 -7.13 -21.18
N ALA A 394 -10.82 -8.12 -22.00
CA ALA A 394 -11.85 -8.91 -22.66
C ALA A 394 -12.42 -9.95 -21.71
N THR A 395 -13.74 -10.16 -21.76
CA THR A 395 -14.40 -11.26 -21.04
C THR A 395 -14.24 -12.60 -21.79
N VAL A 396 -14.39 -13.70 -21.05
CA VAL A 396 -14.44 -15.05 -21.66
C VAL A 396 -15.57 -15.13 -22.69
N GLY A 397 -16.72 -14.46 -22.43
CA GLY A 397 -17.84 -14.42 -23.37
C GLY A 397 -17.49 -13.73 -24.70
N GLN A 398 -16.73 -12.65 -24.67
CA GLN A 398 -16.23 -12.00 -25.90
C GLN A 398 -15.26 -12.90 -26.66
N LEU A 399 -14.36 -13.59 -25.96
CA LEU A 399 -13.45 -14.55 -26.60
C LEU A 399 -14.20 -15.74 -27.22
N GLU A 400 -15.16 -16.33 -26.53
CA GLU A 400 -16.00 -17.40 -27.05
C GLU A 400 -16.79 -16.96 -28.29
N SER A 401 -17.34 -15.73 -28.26
CA SER A 401 -18.03 -15.15 -29.39
C SER A 401 -17.10 -14.97 -30.61
N ALA A 402 -15.90 -14.47 -30.39
CA ALA A 402 -14.89 -14.31 -31.43
C ALA A 402 -14.47 -15.67 -32.03
N ILE A 403 -14.23 -16.68 -31.18
CA ILE A 403 -13.91 -18.04 -31.63
C ILE A 403 -15.05 -18.63 -32.47
N SER A 404 -16.30 -18.48 -32.03
CA SER A 404 -17.48 -18.96 -32.76
C SER A 404 -17.63 -18.31 -34.14
N GLN A 405 -17.33 -17.01 -34.24
CA GLN A 405 -17.31 -16.31 -35.52
C GLN A 405 -16.24 -16.87 -36.47
N VAL A 406 -15.00 -17.07 -35.96
CA VAL A 406 -13.90 -17.66 -36.75
C VAL A 406 -14.25 -19.07 -37.22
N GLN A 407 -14.84 -19.91 -36.38
CA GLN A 407 -15.29 -21.25 -36.73
C GLN A 407 -16.38 -21.22 -37.79
N SER A 408 -17.35 -20.28 -37.67
CA SER A 408 -18.41 -20.08 -38.67
C SER A 408 -17.85 -19.66 -40.02
N VAL A 409 -16.91 -18.70 -40.05
CA VAL A 409 -16.21 -18.28 -41.26
C VAL A 409 -15.42 -19.44 -41.87
N GLY A 410 -14.71 -20.22 -41.03
CA GLY A 410 -13.95 -21.40 -41.47
C GLY A 410 -14.84 -22.45 -42.16
N SER A 411 -15.96 -22.82 -41.54
CA SER A 411 -16.91 -23.81 -42.12
C SER A 411 -17.61 -23.30 -43.36
N ASN A 412 -17.92 -22.00 -43.42
CA ASN A 412 -18.46 -21.37 -44.63
C ASN A 412 -17.44 -21.36 -45.80
N LEU A 413 -16.17 -21.05 -45.49
CA LEU A 413 -15.08 -21.09 -46.45
C LEU A 413 -14.85 -22.51 -46.99
N GLU A 414 -14.79 -23.49 -46.10
CA GLU A 414 -14.68 -24.92 -46.46
C GLU A 414 -15.82 -25.34 -47.39
N THR A 415 -17.06 -25.00 -47.00
CA THR A 415 -18.24 -25.28 -47.84
C THR A 415 -18.13 -24.63 -49.23
N THR A 416 -17.67 -23.38 -49.26
CA THR A 416 -17.51 -22.64 -50.54
C THR A 416 -16.41 -23.24 -51.40
N VAL A 417 -15.26 -23.59 -50.81
CA VAL A 417 -14.14 -24.26 -51.48
C VAL A 417 -14.57 -25.63 -52.02
N ASN A 418 -15.26 -26.42 -51.23
CA ASN A 418 -15.73 -27.74 -51.64
C ASN A 418 -16.75 -27.66 -52.78
N LYS A 419 -17.65 -26.66 -52.75
CA LYS A 419 -18.59 -26.38 -53.87
C LYS A 419 -17.84 -25.93 -55.14
N ALA A 420 -16.86 -25.03 -54.99
CA ALA A 420 -16.06 -24.53 -56.11
C ALA A 420 -15.25 -25.67 -56.75
N THR A 421 -14.67 -26.54 -55.97
CA THR A 421 -13.92 -27.72 -56.44
C THR A 421 -14.85 -28.71 -57.15
N ALA A 422 -16.01 -29.04 -56.58
CA ALA A 422 -17.01 -29.87 -57.26
C ALA A 422 -17.46 -29.24 -58.61
N SER A 423 -17.64 -27.92 -58.66
CA SER A 423 -17.97 -27.17 -59.87
C SER A 423 -16.85 -27.27 -60.93
N SER A 424 -15.60 -27.17 -60.50
CA SER A 424 -14.44 -27.31 -61.37
C SER A 424 -14.36 -28.73 -61.97
N TYR A 425 -14.63 -29.76 -61.16
CA TYR A 425 -14.71 -31.15 -61.67
C TYR A 425 -15.83 -31.35 -62.63
N ALA A 426 -17.03 -30.77 -62.36
CA ALA A 426 -18.14 -30.84 -63.29
C ALA A 426 -17.83 -30.17 -64.64
N LEU A 427 -17.19 -28.99 -64.63
CA LEU A 427 -16.76 -28.30 -65.87
C LEU A 427 -15.64 -29.08 -66.57
N ALA A 428 -14.72 -29.70 -65.84
CA ALA A 428 -13.67 -30.53 -66.46
C ALA A 428 -14.18 -31.83 -67.05
N ALA A 429 -15.33 -32.34 -66.59
CA ALA A 429 -15.99 -33.54 -67.09
C ALA A 429 -16.79 -33.28 -68.41
N LEU A 430 -16.93 -32.01 -68.85
CA LEU A 430 -17.60 -31.67 -70.06
C LEU A 430 -16.72 -32.10 -71.23
N GLN A 431 -17.14 -33.14 -71.97
CA GLN A 431 -16.47 -33.62 -73.16
C GLN A 431 -17.47 -33.72 -74.32
N PRO A 432 -17.16 -33.08 -75.46
CA PRO A 432 -17.99 -33.20 -76.64
C PRO A 432 -17.80 -34.57 -77.30
N ASN A 433 -18.88 -35.16 -77.73
CA ASN A 433 -18.84 -36.39 -78.55
C ASN A 433 -18.94 -36.04 -80.06
N PHE A 434 -17.81 -35.67 -80.65
CA PHE A 434 -17.69 -35.46 -82.07
C PHE A 434 -16.92 -36.61 -82.71
N SER A 435 -17.48 -37.19 -83.75
CA SER A 435 -16.77 -38.17 -84.57
C SER A 435 -15.60 -37.52 -85.29
N GLU A 436 -14.66 -38.32 -85.77
CA GLU A 436 -13.53 -37.81 -86.55
C GLU A 436 -14.00 -37.15 -87.86
N GLY A 437 -13.69 -35.86 -87.93
CA GLY A 437 -14.11 -35.07 -89.15
C GLY A 437 -15.46 -34.40 -89.03
N GLU A 438 -16.24 -34.63 -87.99
CA GLU A 438 -17.55 -34.04 -87.76
C GLU A 438 -17.44 -32.56 -87.36
N THR A 439 -18.30 -31.72 -87.97
CA THR A 439 -18.45 -30.29 -87.71
C THR A 439 -19.86 -30.02 -87.20
N GLY A 440 -20.08 -28.98 -86.41
CA GLY A 440 -21.42 -28.63 -85.91
C GLY A 440 -21.45 -28.22 -84.45
N LEU A 441 -22.65 -28.29 -83.92
CA LEU A 441 -22.94 -27.97 -82.54
C LEU A 441 -23.06 -29.26 -81.67
N GLY A 442 -22.36 -29.31 -80.52
CA GLY A 442 -22.46 -30.39 -79.55
C GLY A 442 -22.86 -29.84 -78.20
N VAL A 443 -23.53 -30.64 -77.38
CA VAL A 443 -23.83 -30.34 -75.99
C VAL A 443 -23.30 -31.45 -75.13
N ALA A 444 -22.83 -31.08 -73.89
CA ALA A 444 -22.35 -32.05 -72.88
C ALA A 444 -22.87 -31.70 -71.51
N VAL A 445 -23.03 -32.72 -70.71
CA VAL A 445 -23.35 -32.59 -69.27
C VAL A 445 -22.24 -33.25 -68.50
N GLY A 446 -21.70 -32.51 -67.53
CA GLY A 446 -20.67 -33.01 -66.64
C GLY A 446 -21.14 -33.03 -65.15
N PHE A 447 -20.69 -34.01 -64.40
CA PHE A 447 -20.96 -34.12 -63.02
C PHE A 447 -19.63 -34.09 -62.24
N GLY A 448 -19.59 -33.31 -61.14
CA GLY A 448 -18.47 -33.25 -60.23
C GLY A 448 -18.91 -33.50 -58.82
N HIS A 449 -18.13 -34.28 -58.06
CA HIS A 449 -18.35 -34.51 -56.65
C HIS A 449 -17.05 -34.30 -55.91
N TYR A 450 -17.11 -33.53 -54.79
CA TYR A 450 -15.96 -33.31 -53.92
C TYR A 450 -16.43 -33.07 -52.47
N HIS A 451 -15.89 -33.81 -51.52
CA HIS A 451 -16.19 -33.67 -50.06
C HIS A 451 -17.69 -33.46 -49.76
N GLY A 452 -18.55 -34.34 -50.30
CA GLY A 452 -19.99 -34.31 -50.04
C GLY A 452 -20.76 -33.19 -50.79
N LYS A 453 -20.10 -32.42 -51.65
CA LYS A 453 -20.73 -31.40 -52.50
C LYS A 453 -20.76 -31.90 -53.96
N THR A 454 -21.91 -31.75 -54.60
CA THR A 454 -22.12 -32.16 -56.00
C THR A 454 -22.41 -30.94 -56.84
N ALA A 455 -21.88 -30.93 -58.04
CA ALA A 455 -22.15 -29.90 -59.06
C ALA A 455 -22.50 -30.56 -60.38
N THR A 456 -23.37 -29.93 -61.16
CA THR A 456 -23.68 -30.29 -62.56
C THR A 456 -23.26 -29.15 -63.47
N ALA A 457 -22.60 -29.46 -64.53
CA ALA A 457 -22.24 -28.49 -65.56
C ALA A 457 -22.91 -28.82 -66.90
N LEU A 458 -23.31 -27.78 -67.60
CA LEU A 458 -23.80 -27.85 -68.97
C LEU A 458 -22.79 -27.16 -69.87
N GLY A 459 -22.41 -27.81 -71.01
CA GLY A 459 -21.49 -27.28 -72.00
C GLY A 459 -22.07 -27.29 -73.42
N ALA A 460 -21.77 -26.27 -74.12
CA ALA A 460 -22.03 -26.19 -75.60
C ALA A 460 -20.69 -26.06 -76.28
N TYR A 461 -20.56 -26.79 -77.39
CA TYR A 461 -19.37 -26.85 -78.23
C TYR A 461 -19.75 -26.54 -79.69
N TYR A 462 -19.02 -25.66 -80.34
CA TYR A 462 -19.18 -25.34 -81.72
C TYR A 462 -17.88 -25.60 -82.46
N ARG A 463 -17.96 -26.51 -83.45
CA ARG A 463 -16.82 -26.93 -84.28
C ARG A 463 -17.05 -26.51 -85.71
N PRO A 464 -16.63 -25.29 -86.11
CA PRO A 464 -16.83 -24.77 -87.47
C PRO A 464 -15.96 -25.50 -88.52
N SER A 465 -14.86 -26.09 -88.14
CA SER A 465 -13.96 -26.86 -88.99
C SER A 465 -13.28 -27.98 -88.16
N ARG A 466 -12.67 -28.96 -88.83
CA ARG A 466 -11.95 -30.07 -88.18
C ARG A 466 -10.83 -29.63 -87.31
N ASN A 467 -10.32 -28.40 -87.48
CA ASN A 467 -9.14 -27.88 -86.80
C ASN A 467 -9.46 -26.82 -85.74
N VAL A 468 -10.73 -26.37 -85.65
CA VAL A 468 -11.11 -25.28 -84.70
C VAL A 468 -12.33 -25.71 -83.90
N GLN A 469 -12.32 -25.51 -82.63
CA GLN A 469 -13.45 -25.77 -81.73
C GLN A 469 -13.55 -24.65 -80.71
N PHE A 470 -14.73 -24.12 -80.50
CA PHE A 470 -15.14 -23.24 -79.42
C PHE A 470 -15.94 -24.03 -78.37
N ASN A 471 -15.78 -23.70 -77.14
CA ASN A 471 -16.61 -24.23 -76.09
C ASN A 471 -16.99 -23.18 -75.08
N VAL A 472 -18.18 -23.30 -74.54
CA VAL A 472 -18.65 -22.57 -73.32
C VAL A 472 -19.33 -23.57 -72.43
N GLY A 473 -19.09 -23.43 -71.14
CA GLY A 473 -19.72 -24.28 -70.13
C GLY A 473 -20.13 -23.46 -68.92
N THR A 474 -21.20 -23.86 -68.22
CA THR A 474 -21.67 -23.24 -66.99
C THR A 474 -22.08 -24.29 -66.02
N VAL A 475 -21.89 -23.96 -64.72
CA VAL A 475 -22.34 -24.81 -63.61
C VAL A 475 -23.76 -24.42 -63.23
N VAL A 476 -24.59 -25.42 -62.95
CA VAL A 476 -25.98 -25.25 -62.51
C VAL A 476 -26.23 -26.06 -61.25
N GLY A 477 -26.99 -25.48 -60.29
CA GLY A 477 -27.60 -26.24 -59.22
C GLY A 477 -26.86 -26.36 -57.89
N ASN A 478 -25.62 -25.85 -57.71
CA ASN A 478 -24.93 -25.94 -56.40
C ASN A 478 -24.78 -24.61 -55.65
N GLY A 479 -25.37 -23.53 -56.18
CA GLY A 479 -25.26 -22.18 -55.62
C GLY A 479 -23.94 -21.44 -55.89
N ASN A 480 -22.99 -22.08 -56.57
CA ASN A 480 -21.81 -21.43 -57.13
C ASN A 480 -21.95 -21.37 -58.63
N GLN A 481 -22.16 -20.19 -59.15
CA GLN A 481 -22.19 -19.96 -60.60
C GLN A 481 -20.76 -19.86 -61.09
N GLY A 482 -20.39 -20.73 -61.97
CA GLY A 482 -19.12 -20.73 -62.71
C GLY A 482 -19.34 -20.96 -64.19
N PHE A 483 -18.60 -20.34 -65.03
CA PHE A 483 -18.57 -20.62 -66.44
C PHE A 483 -17.13 -20.69 -66.95
N ASN A 484 -16.92 -21.48 -67.94
CA ASN A 484 -15.67 -21.53 -68.67
C ASN A 484 -15.92 -21.32 -70.15
N GLY A 485 -14.93 -20.86 -70.84
CA GLY A 485 -14.94 -20.74 -72.30
C GLY A 485 -13.54 -21.08 -72.80
N GLY A 486 -13.49 -21.72 -73.95
CA GLY A 486 -12.21 -22.12 -74.49
C GLY A 486 -12.27 -22.14 -76.07
N LEU A 487 -11.12 -21.93 -76.66
CA LEU A 487 -10.85 -22.09 -78.04
C LEU A 487 -9.74 -23.09 -78.24
N SER A 488 -9.95 -24.14 -78.95
CA SER A 488 -8.92 -25.08 -79.32
C SER A 488 -8.73 -25.17 -80.81
N PHE A 489 -7.52 -25.27 -81.22
CA PHE A 489 -7.18 -25.46 -82.61
C PHE A 489 -6.03 -26.46 -82.75
N LYS A 490 -6.13 -27.27 -83.80
CA LYS A 490 -5.12 -28.29 -84.10
C LYS A 490 -3.99 -27.62 -84.88
N VAL A 491 -2.77 -27.73 -84.40
CA VAL A 491 -1.57 -27.23 -85.07
C VAL A 491 -0.75 -28.43 -85.53
N GLY A 492 -0.52 -28.54 -86.77
CA GLY A 492 0.29 -29.61 -87.35
C GLY A 492 -0.27 -30.09 -88.71
N PRO A 493 0.49 -30.87 -89.47
CA PRO A 493 0.02 -31.41 -90.78
C PRO A 493 -1.20 -32.33 -90.55
N GLU A 494 -2.20 -32.21 -91.39
CA GLU A 494 -3.35 -33.12 -91.36
C GLU A 494 -2.84 -34.55 -91.63
N SER A 495 -3.05 -35.42 -90.70
CA SER A 495 -2.93 -36.85 -90.89
C SER A 495 -4.06 -37.20 -91.89
N LYS A 496 -3.71 -37.48 -93.10
CA LYS A 496 -4.63 -38.12 -94.06
C LYS A 496 -4.98 -39.47 -93.48
N SER A 497 -6.11 -39.55 -92.77
CA SER A 497 -6.70 -40.85 -92.46
C SER A 497 -6.95 -41.54 -93.80
N ASN A 498 -6.22 -42.59 -94.06
CA ASN A 498 -6.49 -43.53 -95.14
C ASN A 498 -7.74 -44.34 -94.78
N THR A 499 -8.85 -43.68 -94.52
CA THR A 499 -10.16 -44.29 -94.59
C THR A 499 -10.54 -44.28 -96.04
N THR A 500 -10.07 -45.31 -96.76
CA THR A 500 -10.72 -45.72 -97.97
C THR A 500 -12.21 -45.76 -97.64
N SER A 501 -13.04 -44.91 -98.32
CA SER A 501 -14.44 -44.88 -98.00
C SER A 501 -15.01 -46.29 -98.14
N THR A 502 -16.00 -46.61 -97.26
CA THR A 502 -16.66 -47.95 -97.32
C THR A 502 -17.09 -48.27 -98.70
N ASP A 503 -17.45 -47.25 -99.53
CA ASP A 503 -17.83 -47.33 -100.92
C ASP A 503 -16.63 -47.70 -101.84
N GLU A 504 -15.40 -47.17 -101.56
CA GLU A 504 -14.18 -47.59 -102.28
C GLU A 504 -13.75 -49.02 -101.96
N ARG A 505 -13.96 -49.44 -100.72
CA ARG A 505 -13.71 -50.84 -100.30
C ARG A 505 -14.76 -51.77 -100.87
N ILE A 506 -16.02 -51.38 -100.96
CA ILE A 506 -17.07 -52.11 -101.65
C ILE A 506 -16.75 -52.20 -103.10
N ALA A 507 -16.41 -51.14 -103.82
CA ALA A 507 -16.03 -51.14 -105.22
C ALA A 507 -14.79 -51.98 -105.49
N GLN A 508 -13.76 -51.99 -104.60
CA GLN A 508 -12.61 -52.91 -104.73
C GLN A 508 -13.01 -54.38 -104.52
N LEU A 509 -13.91 -54.67 -103.59
CA LEU A 509 -14.41 -56.00 -103.30
C LEU A 509 -15.27 -56.50 -104.48
N GLU A 510 -16.14 -55.69 -105.08
CA GLU A 510 -16.94 -55.98 -106.27
C GLU A 510 -16.02 -56.27 -107.45
N LYS A 511 -14.99 -55.46 -107.65
CA LYS A 511 -14.01 -55.72 -108.71
C LYS A 511 -13.26 -57.05 -108.52
N ARG A 512 -12.87 -57.36 -107.31
CA ARG A 512 -12.24 -58.67 -106.97
C ARG A 512 -13.20 -59.84 -107.17
N ILE A 513 -14.47 -59.71 -106.87
CA ILE A 513 -15.51 -60.69 -107.12
C ILE A 513 -15.64 -60.92 -108.62
N GLN A 514 -15.72 -59.87 -109.44
CA GLN A 514 -15.78 -59.95 -110.89
C GLN A 514 -14.53 -60.63 -111.49
N GLU A 515 -13.34 -60.36 -110.95
CA GLU A 515 -12.09 -61.00 -111.35
C GLU A 515 -12.07 -62.52 -111.03
N VAL A 516 -12.59 -62.90 -109.85
CA VAL A 516 -12.70 -64.29 -109.50
C VAL A 516 -13.78 -65.02 -110.31
N GLU A 517 -14.87 -64.37 -110.69
CA GLU A 517 -15.90 -64.93 -111.52
C GLU A 517 -15.41 -65.09 -113.01
N ARG A 518 -14.52 -64.20 -113.49
CA ARG A 518 -13.86 -64.32 -114.75
C ARG A 518 -12.84 -65.43 -114.86
N SER A 519 -12.22 -65.77 -113.70
CA SER A 519 -11.22 -66.87 -113.62
C SER A 519 -11.85 -68.25 -113.55
N LYS A 520 -13.18 -68.34 -113.38
CA LYS A 520 -13.91 -69.60 -113.29
C LYS A 520 -14.67 -69.98 -114.55
N LYS A 521 -14.54 -69.20 -115.59
CA LYS A 521 -14.96 -69.54 -116.98
C LYS A 521 -13.70 -69.91 -117.77
#